data_5ba35259d5e13286a328619ed6d3b481
#
_entry.id   5ba35259d5e13286a328619ed6d3b481
#
_cell.length_a   1.000
_cell.length_b   1.000
_cell.length_c   1.000
_cell.angle_alpha   90.00
_cell.angle_beta   90.00
_cell.angle_gamma   90.00
#
_symmetry.space_group_name_H-M   'P 1'
#
loop_
_entity.id
_entity.type
_entity.pdbx_description
1 polymer ?
#
loop_
_entity_poly.entity_id
_entity_poly.type
_entity_poly.pdbx_seq_one_letter_code
_entity_poly.pdbx_strand_id
1 'polypeptide(L)'
;DDSDQKAYAGAARAYRALAYLDMSRMFEYKTTGFSSLDAQAEKSKVAGLTVPIVTEKTTAKESKNNPRAPFYTMYRFILNDLKLAESEMKGFERANKTQPDESVVYGLEARLWLEMATRFEKNPEDLATQLAHEEDADGYAKLGVTTADECYAKAAEYAQKAMALDGYAPLSSDEWHNEKTGFNLATGAWMWSASMQDKDMLTYYWYSWLCWMGSEAPNLTWGGMGTYRCIDKSLYEKMPDADWRKTTWVDPSDV
;
A
#
# COMPACT_ATOMS: atom_id res chain seq x y z
N ASP A 1 -27.95 -6.50 9.94
CA ASP A 1 -28.03 -5.25 10.72
C ASP A 1 -27.50 -4.10 9.87
N ASP A 2 -28.06 -2.89 10.04
CA ASP A 2 -27.67 -1.69 9.28
C ASP A 2 -26.20 -1.31 9.57
N SER A 3 -25.70 -1.56 10.77
CA SER A 3 -24.30 -1.34 11.15
C SER A 3 -23.35 -2.25 10.40
N ASP A 4 -23.69 -3.52 10.21
CA ASP A 4 -22.86 -4.47 9.47
C ASP A 4 -22.78 -4.10 7.99
N GLN A 5 -23.90 -3.65 7.40
CA GLN A 5 -23.93 -3.21 6.00
C GLN A 5 -23.03 -1.99 5.79
N LYS A 6 -23.03 -1.04 6.73
CA LYS A 6 -22.12 0.11 6.69
C LYS A 6 -20.66 -0.33 6.81
N ALA A 7 -20.34 -1.23 7.74
CA ALA A 7 -18.98 -1.75 7.90
C ALA A 7 -18.49 -2.47 6.64
N TYR A 8 -19.34 -3.24 5.96
CA TYR A 8 -18.99 -3.87 4.69
C TYR A 8 -18.79 -2.85 3.56
N ALA A 9 -19.56 -1.76 3.53
CA ALA A 9 -19.33 -0.67 2.59
C ALA A 9 -17.99 0.01 2.85
N GLY A 10 -17.68 0.30 4.11
CA GLY A 10 -16.37 0.82 4.53
C GLY A 10 -15.22 -0.10 4.15
N ALA A 11 -15.36 -1.41 4.36
CA ALA A 11 -14.38 -2.40 3.93
C ALA A 11 -14.15 -2.36 2.41
N ALA A 12 -15.21 -2.30 1.61
CA ALA A 12 -15.10 -2.21 0.15
C ALA A 12 -14.36 -0.93 -0.28
N ARG A 13 -14.60 0.20 0.40
CA ARG A 13 -13.88 1.46 0.16
C ARG A 13 -12.40 1.33 0.54
N ALA A 14 -12.07 0.70 1.66
CA ALA A 14 -10.69 0.45 2.07
C ALA A 14 -9.92 -0.40 1.02
N TYR A 15 -10.54 -1.47 0.51
CA TYR A 15 -9.98 -2.26 -0.60
C TYR A 15 -9.81 -1.43 -1.87
N ARG A 16 -10.80 -0.62 -2.22
CA ARG A 16 -10.74 0.25 -3.39
C ARG A 16 -9.63 1.29 -3.26
N ALA A 17 -9.52 1.93 -2.11
CA ALA A 17 -8.45 2.89 -1.80
C ALA A 17 -7.06 2.26 -1.94
N LEU A 18 -6.84 1.06 -1.36
CA LEU A 18 -5.58 0.32 -1.52
C LEU A 18 -5.28 0.01 -2.99
N ALA A 19 -6.26 -0.52 -3.72
CA ALA A 19 -6.09 -0.87 -5.13
C ALA A 19 -5.73 0.36 -5.97
N TYR A 20 -6.39 1.48 -5.78
CA TYR A 20 -6.08 2.71 -6.52
C TYR A 20 -4.74 3.33 -6.12
N LEU A 21 -4.35 3.25 -4.85
CA LEU A 21 -3.04 3.70 -4.41
C LEU A 21 -1.92 2.90 -5.09
N ASP A 22 -2.04 1.57 -5.13
CA ASP A 22 -1.06 0.71 -5.76
C ASP A 22 -1.07 0.86 -7.30
N MET A 23 -2.24 0.91 -7.93
CA MET A 23 -2.35 1.17 -9.37
C MET A 23 -1.77 2.54 -9.77
N SER A 24 -1.97 3.56 -8.94
CA SER A 24 -1.38 4.89 -9.20
C SER A 24 0.14 4.82 -9.22
N ARG A 25 0.76 4.11 -8.28
CA ARG A 25 2.20 3.90 -8.24
C ARG A 25 2.73 3.15 -9.46
N MET A 26 1.99 2.16 -9.93
CA MET A 26 2.40 1.28 -11.04
C MET A 26 2.21 1.93 -12.40
N PHE A 27 1.16 2.73 -12.59
CA PHE A 27 0.73 3.18 -13.91
C PHE A 27 0.89 4.68 -14.15
N GLU A 28 1.16 5.49 -13.13
CA GLU A 28 1.50 6.89 -13.33
C GLU A 28 2.86 7.00 -14.01
N TYR A 29 2.89 7.73 -15.14
CA TYR A 29 4.15 8.06 -15.76
C TYR A 29 4.89 9.10 -14.92
N LYS A 30 6.05 8.73 -14.43
CA LYS A 30 7.01 9.61 -13.74
C LYS A 30 8.23 9.78 -14.64
N THR A 31 8.87 10.95 -14.58
CA THR A 31 10.11 11.22 -15.32
C THR A 31 11.16 10.15 -15.04
N THR A 32 11.66 9.53 -16.10
CA THR A 32 12.57 8.38 -16.02
C THR A 32 14.05 8.77 -16.08
N GLY A 33 14.35 9.98 -16.57
CA GLY A 33 15.70 10.41 -16.92
C GLY A 33 16.15 9.95 -18.32
N PHE A 34 15.35 9.17 -19.03
CA PHE A 34 15.58 8.82 -20.43
C PHE A 34 14.90 9.85 -21.34
N SER A 35 15.69 10.77 -21.89
CA SER A 35 15.19 11.94 -22.62
C SER A 35 14.19 11.62 -23.74
N SER A 36 14.35 10.49 -24.44
CA SER A 36 13.43 10.08 -25.51
C SER A 36 12.07 9.63 -24.99
N LEU A 37 12.02 8.93 -23.86
CA LEU A 37 10.78 8.49 -23.22
C LEU A 37 10.07 9.68 -22.56
N ASP A 38 10.82 10.52 -21.90
CA ASP A 38 10.27 11.71 -21.23
C ASP A 38 9.69 12.70 -22.24
N ALA A 39 10.39 12.94 -23.38
CA ALA A 39 9.88 13.77 -24.47
C ALA A 39 8.62 13.18 -25.13
N GLN A 40 8.54 11.84 -25.26
CA GLN A 40 7.34 11.19 -25.77
C GLN A 40 6.17 11.32 -24.81
N ALA A 41 6.42 11.17 -23.51
CA ALA A 41 5.40 11.32 -22.47
C ALA A 41 4.86 12.76 -22.41
N GLU A 42 5.73 13.75 -22.52
CA GLU A 42 5.35 15.16 -22.61
C GLU A 42 4.50 15.44 -23.85
N LYS A 43 4.96 14.98 -25.02
CA LYS A 43 4.19 15.10 -26.28
C LYS A 43 2.82 14.45 -26.18
N SER A 44 2.71 13.32 -25.51
CA SER A 44 1.46 12.57 -25.31
C SER A 44 0.63 13.09 -24.15
N LYS A 45 1.13 14.06 -23.37
CA LYS A 45 0.48 14.64 -22.19
C LYS A 45 0.05 13.58 -21.17
N VAL A 46 0.90 12.58 -20.92
CA VAL A 46 0.61 11.48 -19.98
C VAL A 46 1.30 11.62 -18.64
N ALA A 47 2.19 12.59 -18.48
CA ALA A 47 2.84 12.87 -17.20
C ALA A 47 1.80 13.20 -16.11
N GLY A 48 1.94 12.59 -14.94
CA GLY A 48 1.02 12.79 -13.82
C GLY A 48 -0.37 12.15 -13.99
N LEU A 49 -0.64 11.45 -15.11
CA LEU A 49 -1.88 10.68 -15.27
C LEU A 49 -1.74 9.29 -14.65
N THR A 50 -2.68 8.95 -13.78
CA THR A 50 -2.75 7.65 -13.10
C THR A 50 -3.59 6.65 -13.90
N VAL A 51 -4.68 6.15 -13.35
CA VAL A 51 -5.64 5.25 -14.01
C VAL A 51 -7.04 5.86 -14.04
N PRO A 52 -7.96 5.37 -14.89
CA PRO A 52 -9.35 5.81 -14.84
C PRO A 52 -9.99 5.51 -13.48
N ILE A 53 -10.75 6.46 -12.94
CA ILE A 53 -11.57 6.25 -11.74
C ILE A 53 -12.89 5.59 -12.13
N VAL A 54 -13.19 4.46 -11.50
CA VAL A 54 -14.45 3.72 -11.63
C VAL A 54 -15.11 3.63 -10.27
N THR A 55 -16.37 4.04 -10.20
CA THR A 55 -17.18 3.99 -8.98
C THR A 55 -18.45 3.17 -9.24
N GLU A 56 -19.24 2.96 -8.21
CA GLU A 56 -20.55 2.33 -8.31
C GLU A 56 -21.55 3.09 -9.20
N LYS A 57 -21.25 4.35 -9.52
CA LYS A 57 -22.05 5.18 -10.43
C LYS A 57 -21.59 5.12 -11.89
N THR A 58 -20.41 4.55 -12.14
CA THR A 58 -19.84 4.47 -13.49
C THR A 58 -20.60 3.42 -14.32
N THR A 59 -21.26 3.86 -15.37
CA THR A 59 -21.99 2.95 -16.26
C THR A 59 -21.04 2.18 -17.20
N ALA A 60 -21.48 1.06 -17.76
CA ALA A 60 -20.73 0.29 -18.75
C ALA A 60 -20.41 1.10 -20.03
N LYS A 61 -21.21 2.11 -20.34
CA LYS A 61 -20.96 3.02 -21.46
C LYS A 61 -19.84 4.00 -21.15
N GLU A 62 -19.87 4.59 -19.96
CA GLU A 62 -18.85 5.56 -19.51
C GLU A 62 -17.50 4.86 -19.33
N SER A 63 -17.47 3.63 -18.81
CA SER A 63 -16.22 2.90 -18.59
C SER A 63 -15.41 2.65 -19.86
N LYS A 64 -16.05 2.60 -21.04
CA LYS A 64 -15.37 2.39 -22.33
C LYS A 64 -14.50 3.56 -22.78
N ASN A 65 -14.83 4.77 -22.35
CA ASN A 65 -14.14 6.01 -22.72
C ASN A 65 -13.74 6.82 -21.47
N ASN A 66 -13.53 6.13 -20.35
CA ASN A 66 -13.14 6.77 -19.10
C ASN A 66 -11.67 7.22 -19.17
N PRO A 67 -11.37 8.53 -19.12
CA PRO A 67 -9.99 9.00 -19.20
C PRO A 67 -9.21 8.65 -17.94
N ARG A 68 -7.90 8.59 -18.05
CA ARG A 68 -7.00 8.47 -16.91
C ARG A 68 -7.12 9.73 -16.05
N ALA A 69 -7.26 9.54 -14.74
CA ALA A 69 -7.32 10.64 -13.78
C ALA A 69 -5.92 11.19 -13.48
N PRO A 70 -5.75 12.51 -13.34
CA PRO A 70 -4.50 13.07 -12.87
C PRO A 70 -4.29 12.74 -11.38
N PHE A 71 -3.03 12.77 -10.95
CA PHE A 71 -2.64 12.41 -9.57
C PHE A 71 -3.38 13.23 -8.50
N TYR A 72 -3.58 14.52 -8.74
CA TYR A 72 -4.25 15.41 -7.78
C TYR A 72 -5.74 15.07 -7.57
N THR A 73 -6.43 14.59 -8.59
CA THR A 73 -7.79 14.07 -8.49
C THR A 73 -7.77 12.70 -7.81
N MET A 74 -6.82 11.84 -8.18
CA MET A 74 -6.70 10.49 -7.63
C MET A 74 -6.43 10.50 -6.11
N TYR A 75 -5.55 11.37 -5.62
CA TYR A 75 -5.28 11.49 -4.19
C TYR A 75 -6.51 11.91 -3.40
N ARG A 76 -7.27 12.89 -3.92
CA ARG A 76 -8.54 13.32 -3.29
C ARG A 76 -9.60 12.23 -3.33
N PHE A 77 -9.69 11.47 -4.42
CA PHE A 77 -10.59 10.33 -4.53
C PHE A 77 -10.26 9.24 -3.49
N ILE A 78 -8.99 8.86 -3.38
CA ILE A 78 -8.54 7.85 -2.40
C ILE A 78 -8.80 8.34 -0.97
N LEU A 79 -8.47 9.60 -0.67
CA LEU A 79 -8.73 10.19 0.64
C LEU A 79 -10.24 10.21 0.95
N ASN A 80 -11.08 10.55 -0.03
CA ASN A 80 -12.53 10.53 0.14
C ASN A 80 -13.05 9.14 0.50
N ASP A 81 -12.58 8.10 -0.18
CA ASP A 81 -12.94 6.72 0.16
C ASP A 81 -12.51 6.34 1.58
N LEU A 82 -11.30 6.70 1.99
CA LEU A 82 -10.80 6.41 3.33
C LEU A 82 -11.58 7.17 4.40
N LYS A 83 -11.94 8.43 4.17
CA LYS A 83 -12.79 9.22 5.09
C LYS A 83 -14.19 8.64 5.26
N LEU A 84 -14.78 8.17 4.17
CA LEU A 84 -16.06 7.47 4.24
C LEU A 84 -15.92 6.14 4.98
N ALA A 85 -14.87 5.35 4.69
CA ALA A 85 -14.58 4.11 5.37
C ALA A 85 -14.37 4.31 6.88
N GLU A 86 -13.63 5.36 7.30
CA GLU A 86 -13.45 5.73 8.71
C GLU A 86 -14.79 5.88 9.43
N SER A 87 -15.73 6.61 8.83
CA SER A 87 -17.05 6.82 9.44
C SER A 87 -17.94 5.57 9.42
N GLU A 88 -17.86 4.77 8.35
CA GLU A 88 -18.67 3.56 8.15
C GLU A 88 -18.20 2.37 9.00
N MET A 89 -16.90 2.32 9.32
CA MET A 89 -16.30 1.23 10.10
C MET A 89 -16.05 1.58 11.57
N LYS A 90 -16.49 2.74 12.02
CA LYS A 90 -16.27 3.18 13.40
C LYS A 90 -16.85 2.18 14.40
N GLY A 91 -15.98 1.63 15.24
CA GLY A 91 -16.35 0.64 16.26
C GLY A 91 -16.71 -0.73 15.70
N PHE A 92 -16.44 -1.01 14.44
CA PHE A 92 -16.64 -2.35 13.86
C PHE A 92 -15.56 -3.32 14.36
N GLU A 93 -16.00 -4.43 14.92
CA GLU A 93 -15.15 -5.54 15.38
C GLU A 93 -15.09 -6.62 14.28
N ARG A 94 -13.91 -6.78 13.68
CA ARG A 94 -13.69 -7.81 12.65
C ARG A 94 -13.54 -9.20 13.24
N ALA A 95 -14.00 -10.21 12.52
CA ALA A 95 -13.87 -11.61 12.95
C ALA A 95 -12.42 -12.12 12.95
N ASN A 96 -11.60 -11.62 12.04
CA ASN A 96 -10.19 -11.99 11.91
C ASN A 96 -9.41 -10.94 11.08
N LYS A 97 -8.10 -11.09 11.01
CA LYS A 97 -7.20 -10.13 10.34
C LYS A 97 -7.18 -10.22 8.80
N THR A 98 -8.01 -11.02 8.18
CA THR A 98 -8.21 -11.00 6.72
C THR A 98 -9.27 -9.98 6.29
N GLN A 99 -10.03 -9.44 7.26
CA GLN A 99 -10.98 -8.36 7.05
C GLN A 99 -10.35 -7.04 7.49
N PRO A 100 -10.53 -5.94 6.75
CA PRO A 100 -10.17 -4.62 7.25
C PRO A 100 -11.10 -4.19 8.38
N ASP A 101 -10.60 -3.36 9.27
CA ASP A 101 -11.31 -2.64 10.31
C ASP A 101 -10.87 -1.17 10.33
N GLU A 102 -11.30 -0.41 11.33
CA GLU A 102 -10.95 1.00 11.46
C GLU A 102 -9.42 1.21 11.56
N SER A 103 -8.68 0.29 12.19
CA SER A 103 -7.22 0.36 12.28
C SER A 103 -6.54 0.25 10.92
N VAL A 104 -7.06 -0.60 10.04
CA VAL A 104 -6.59 -0.75 8.66
C VAL A 104 -6.84 0.51 7.85
N VAL A 105 -8.02 1.14 8.01
CA VAL A 105 -8.33 2.41 7.35
C VAL A 105 -7.31 3.48 7.74
N TYR A 106 -7.02 3.62 9.03
CA TYR A 106 -5.99 4.56 9.51
C TYR A 106 -4.59 4.22 8.97
N GLY A 107 -4.25 2.93 8.87
CA GLY A 107 -2.99 2.49 8.27
C GLY A 107 -2.88 2.86 6.79
N LEU A 108 -3.98 2.76 6.03
CA LEU A 108 -4.05 3.17 4.63
C LEU A 108 -3.99 4.69 4.47
N GLU A 109 -4.64 5.46 5.36
CA GLU A 109 -4.49 6.92 5.39
C GLU A 109 -3.05 7.33 5.67
N ALA A 110 -2.39 6.71 6.64
CA ALA A 110 -0.97 6.96 6.91
C ALA A 110 -0.09 6.73 5.67
N ARG A 111 -0.35 5.65 4.92
CA ARG A 111 0.37 5.36 3.67
C ARG A 111 0.10 6.41 2.58
N LEU A 112 -1.15 6.83 2.41
CA LEU A 112 -1.52 7.86 1.44
C LEU A 112 -0.84 9.19 1.77
N TRP A 113 -0.92 9.63 3.03
CA TRP A 113 -0.30 10.86 3.48
C TRP A 113 1.23 10.85 3.33
N LEU A 114 1.88 9.71 3.60
CA LEU A 114 3.31 9.54 3.41
C LEU A 114 3.71 9.60 1.92
N GLU A 115 2.91 9.00 1.04
CA GLU A 115 3.12 9.08 -0.42
C GLU A 115 3.05 10.53 -0.91
N MET A 116 2.04 11.27 -0.47
CA MET A 116 1.90 12.69 -0.81
C MET A 116 3.03 13.53 -0.23
N ALA A 117 3.41 13.30 1.03
CA ALA A 117 4.49 14.03 1.68
C ALA A 117 5.81 13.90 0.92
N THR A 118 6.22 12.66 0.60
CA THR A 118 7.46 12.40 -0.14
C THR A 118 7.42 12.94 -1.57
N ARG A 119 6.26 12.93 -2.21
CA ARG A 119 6.07 13.51 -3.53
C ARG A 119 6.24 15.02 -3.50
N PHE A 120 5.53 15.67 -2.61
CA PHE A 120 5.50 17.14 -2.52
C PHE A 120 6.82 17.74 -2.01
N GLU A 121 7.54 17.00 -1.16
CA GLU A 121 8.91 17.37 -0.76
C GLU A 121 9.87 17.34 -1.96
N LYS A 122 9.81 16.29 -2.78
CA LYS A 122 10.69 16.12 -3.94
C LYS A 122 10.31 16.98 -5.12
N ASN A 123 9.03 17.27 -5.30
CA ASN A 123 8.48 17.99 -6.45
C ASN A 123 7.52 19.09 -5.94
N PRO A 124 8.01 20.26 -5.55
CA PRO A 124 7.18 21.38 -5.07
C PRO A 124 6.14 21.86 -6.09
N GLU A 125 6.41 21.69 -7.40
CA GLU A 125 5.45 21.98 -8.47
C GLU A 125 4.24 21.06 -8.45
N ASP A 126 4.39 19.81 -8.02
CA ASP A 126 3.27 18.89 -7.84
C ASP A 126 2.38 19.34 -6.67
N LEU A 127 2.97 19.86 -5.59
CA LEU A 127 2.20 20.48 -4.51
C LEU A 127 1.42 21.70 -5.01
N ALA A 128 2.07 22.59 -5.77
CA ALA A 128 1.39 23.75 -6.33
C ALA A 128 0.23 23.35 -7.25
N THR A 129 0.42 22.31 -8.06
CA THR A 129 -0.62 21.74 -8.92
C THR A 129 -1.76 21.16 -8.08
N GLN A 130 -1.45 20.39 -7.03
CA GLN A 130 -2.47 19.84 -6.12
C GLN A 130 -3.32 20.96 -5.51
N LEU A 131 -2.68 22.00 -4.98
CA LEU A 131 -3.37 23.13 -4.34
C LEU A 131 -4.27 23.89 -5.32
N ALA A 132 -3.85 24.03 -6.58
CA ALA A 132 -4.66 24.68 -7.61
C ALA A 132 -5.96 23.92 -7.93
N HIS A 133 -6.03 22.63 -7.61
CA HIS A 133 -7.16 21.73 -7.88
C HIS A 133 -7.96 21.31 -6.63
N GLU A 134 -7.70 21.91 -5.45
CA GLU A 134 -8.43 21.60 -4.22
C GLU A 134 -9.92 22.02 -4.27
N GLU A 135 -10.25 22.98 -5.13
CA GLU A 135 -11.63 23.49 -5.29
C GLU A 135 -12.35 22.89 -6.51
N ASP A 136 -11.80 21.87 -7.15
CA ASP A 136 -12.45 21.22 -8.29
C ASP A 136 -13.80 20.62 -7.89
N ALA A 137 -14.81 20.83 -8.73
CA ALA A 137 -16.20 20.42 -8.48
C ALA A 137 -16.45 18.93 -8.80
N ASP A 138 -15.51 18.05 -8.41
CA ASP A 138 -15.61 16.60 -8.60
C ASP A 138 -16.25 15.86 -7.43
N GLY A 139 -16.54 16.57 -6.33
CA GLY A 139 -17.19 16.03 -5.14
C GLY A 139 -16.27 15.24 -4.20
N TYR A 140 -14.95 15.23 -4.44
CA TYR A 140 -14.00 14.56 -3.56
C TYR A 140 -13.52 15.45 -2.42
N ALA A 141 -13.04 14.81 -1.35
CA ALA A 141 -12.52 15.52 -0.19
C ALA A 141 -11.29 16.37 -0.56
N LYS A 142 -11.20 17.56 0.03
CA LYS A 142 -9.99 18.37 -0.03
C LYS A 142 -8.90 17.73 0.84
N LEU A 143 -7.64 17.88 0.45
CA LEU A 143 -6.53 17.45 1.30
C LEU A 143 -6.45 18.30 2.57
N GLY A 144 -6.70 19.61 2.45
CA GLY A 144 -6.68 20.55 3.57
C GLY A 144 -5.29 20.77 4.18
N VAL A 145 -4.24 20.55 3.38
CA VAL A 145 -2.83 20.79 3.72
C VAL A 145 -2.19 21.70 2.67
N THR A 146 -1.16 22.42 3.05
CA THR A 146 -0.48 23.40 2.19
C THR A 146 1.02 23.15 2.05
N THR A 147 1.56 22.20 2.81
CA THR A 147 3.00 21.86 2.82
C THR A 147 3.22 20.35 2.87
N ALA A 148 4.41 19.91 2.46
CA ALA A 148 4.84 18.52 2.62
C ALA A 148 4.94 18.11 4.10
N ASP A 149 5.38 19.02 4.97
CA ASP A 149 5.51 18.77 6.41
C ASP A 149 4.15 18.50 7.07
N GLU A 150 3.09 19.19 6.64
CA GLU A 150 1.72 18.89 7.10
C GLU A 150 1.26 17.49 6.66
N CYS A 151 1.66 17.05 5.47
CA CYS A 151 1.40 15.67 5.03
C CYS A 151 2.16 14.66 5.88
N TYR A 152 3.44 14.90 6.22
CA TYR A 152 4.20 14.05 7.16
C TYR A 152 3.55 14.00 8.55
N ALA A 153 3.09 15.15 9.06
CA ALA A 153 2.39 15.21 10.34
C ALA A 153 1.09 14.37 10.31
N LYS A 154 0.32 14.45 9.22
CA LYS A 154 -0.86 13.61 9.00
C LYS A 154 -0.51 12.12 8.93
N ALA A 155 0.54 11.76 8.20
CA ALA A 155 1.00 10.36 8.13
C ALA A 155 1.34 9.81 9.53
N ALA A 156 2.05 10.58 10.35
CA ALA A 156 2.38 10.21 11.73
C ALA A 156 1.14 10.11 12.62
N GLU A 157 0.21 11.08 12.51
CA GLU A 157 -1.06 11.08 13.25
C GLU A 157 -1.86 9.80 12.98
N TYR A 158 -2.07 9.46 11.71
CA TYR A 158 -2.85 8.28 11.33
C TYR A 158 -2.15 6.96 11.64
N ALA A 159 -0.81 6.90 11.54
CA ALA A 159 -0.06 5.74 12.00
C ALA A 159 -0.22 5.50 13.51
N GLN A 160 -0.19 6.57 14.32
CA GLN A 160 -0.44 6.47 15.75
C GLN A 160 -1.87 6.02 16.08
N LYS A 161 -2.88 6.56 15.38
CA LYS A 161 -4.28 6.12 15.51
C LYS A 161 -4.42 4.62 15.20
N ALA A 162 -3.82 4.16 14.10
CA ALA A 162 -3.86 2.75 13.71
C ALA A 162 -3.28 1.83 14.79
N MET A 163 -2.11 2.19 15.33
CA MET A 163 -1.45 1.40 16.39
C MET A 163 -2.22 1.41 17.72
N ALA A 164 -2.90 2.52 18.03
CA ALA A 164 -3.59 2.67 19.31
C ALA A 164 -4.86 1.83 19.42
N LEU A 165 -5.53 1.50 18.31
CA LEU A 165 -6.79 0.76 18.33
C LEU A 165 -6.63 -0.68 18.81
N ASP A 166 -5.61 -1.40 18.34
CA ASP A 166 -5.41 -2.83 18.61
C ASP A 166 -4.10 -3.14 19.35
N GLY A 167 -3.39 -2.13 19.80
CA GLY A 167 -2.14 -2.30 20.54
C GLY A 167 -1.05 -3.02 19.73
N TYR A 168 -0.95 -2.75 18.44
CA TYR A 168 0.06 -3.37 17.58
C TYR A 168 1.48 -3.12 18.09
N ALA A 169 2.26 -4.20 18.14
CA ALA A 169 3.65 -4.15 18.54
C ALA A 169 4.51 -5.04 17.63
N PRO A 170 5.77 -4.65 17.36
CA PRO A 170 6.72 -5.51 16.65
C PRO A 170 6.92 -6.83 17.43
N LEU A 171 7.18 -7.91 16.69
CA LEU A 171 7.58 -9.18 17.30
C LEU A 171 8.97 -9.03 17.96
N SER A 172 9.16 -9.68 19.09
CA SER A 172 10.48 -9.91 19.67
C SER A 172 11.29 -10.89 18.79
N SER A 173 12.61 -10.99 19.05
CA SER A 173 13.47 -11.98 18.39
C SER A 173 12.96 -13.40 18.56
N ASP A 174 12.58 -13.78 19.79
CA ASP A 174 12.10 -15.12 20.10
C ASP A 174 10.77 -15.44 19.41
N GLU A 175 9.86 -14.47 19.36
CA GLU A 175 8.59 -14.61 18.63
C GLU A 175 8.82 -14.72 17.13
N TRP A 176 9.73 -13.91 16.57
CA TRP A 176 10.04 -13.95 15.14
C TRP A 176 10.59 -15.31 14.69
N HIS A 177 11.51 -15.89 15.46
CA HIS A 177 12.15 -17.16 15.15
C HIS A 177 11.34 -18.40 15.59
N ASN A 178 10.18 -18.22 16.19
CA ASN A 178 9.34 -19.33 16.61
C ASN A 178 8.61 -19.94 15.42
N GLU A 179 8.95 -21.17 15.06
CA GLU A 179 8.38 -21.89 13.92
C GLU A 179 6.86 -22.13 14.03
N LYS A 180 6.32 -22.14 15.25
CA LYS A 180 4.91 -22.45 15.53
C LYS A 180 4.04 -21.21 15.68
N THR A 181 4.60 -20.13 16.22
CA THR A 181 3.86 -18.91 16.59
C THR A 181 4.49 -17.64 16.05
N GLY A 182 5.43 -17.76 15.10
CA GLY A 182 6.20 -16.67 14.55
C GLY A 182 5.45 -15.80 13.53
N PHE A 183 6.21 -15.15 12.69
CA PHE A 183 5.71 -14.15 11.73
C PHE A 183 4.70 -14.68 10.71
N ASN A 184 4.63 -15.98 10.49
CA ASN A 184 3.71 -16.65 9.56
C ASN A 184 2.28 -16.83 10.11
N LEU A 185 2.04 -16.47 11.36
CA LEU A 185 0.72 -16.45 11.97
C LEU A 185 0.21 -15.02 12.18
N ALA A 186 -1.11 -14.86 12.20
CA ALA A 186 -1.76 -13.59 12.46
C ALA A 186 -1.59 -13.15 13.93
N THR A 187 -0.39 -12.70 14.27
CA THR A 187 -0.02 -12.22 15.61
C THR A 187 -0.45 -10.77 15.87
N GLY A 188 -0.14 -10.23 17.06
CA GLY A 188 -0.32 -8.82 17.40
C GLY A 188 0.46 -7.84 16.54
N ALA A 189 1.51 -8.29 15.84
CA ALA A 189 2.27 -7.47 14.89
C ALA A 189 1.57 -7.29 13.54
N TRP A 190 0.60 -8.12 13.20
CA TRP A 190 -0.10 -8.05 11.93
C TRP A 190 -1.33 -7.16 12.02
N MET A 191 -1.42 -6.18 11.14
CA MET A 191 -2.60 -5.33 11.03
C MET A 191 -3.64 -5.92 10.09
N TRP A 192 -3.21 -6.39 8.92
CA TRP A 192 -4.07 -6.93 7.89
C TRP A 192 -3.31 -7.91 7.01
N SER A 193 -3.96 -8.97 6.56
CA SER A 193 -3.34 -9.98 5.71
C SER A 193 -4.30 -10.54 4.66
N ALA A 194 -3.74 -11.04 3.57
CA ALA A 194 -4.49 -11.86 2.62
C ALA A 194 -4.59 -13.30 3.14
N SER A 195 -5.77 -13.91 3.06
CA SER A 195 -5.93 -15.34 3.32
C SER A 195 -5.43 -16.14 2.12
N MET A 196 -4.43 -16.98 2.35
CA MET A 196 -3.97 -17.96 1.36
C MET A 196 -4.34 -19.36 1.87
N GLN A 197 -5.01 -20.15 1.04
CA GLN A 197 -5.38 -21.54 1.37
C GLN A 197 -4.42 -22.51 0.71
N ASP A 198 -4.13 -23.61 1.40
CA ASP A 198 -3.22 -24.67 0.90
C ASP A 198 -3.55 -25.13 -0.52
N LYS A 199 -4.84 -25.26 -0.85
CA LYS A 199 -5.29 -25.62 -2.19
C LYS A 199 -4.84 -24.65 -3.28
N ASP A 200 -4.79 -23.35 -2.98
CA ASP A 200 -4.40 -22.31 -3.93
C ASP A 200 -2.89 -22.37 -4.17
N MET A 201 -2.13 -22.71 -3.13
CA MET A 201 -0.69 -22.88 -3.18
C MET A 201 -0.26 -24.13 -3.94
N LEU A 202 -0.93 -25.26 -3.70
CA LEU A 202 -0.63 -26.55 -4.33
C LEU A 202 -1.01 -26.59 -5.81
N THR A 203 -2.08 -25.89 -6.21
CA THR A 203 -2.57 -25.90 -7.60
C THR A 203 -1.74 -25.01 -8.53
N TYR A 204 -1.16 -23.93 -8.02
CA TYR A 204 -0.49 -22.91 -8.83
C TYR A 204 0.94 -22.62 -8.40
N TYR A 205 1.62 -23.55 -7.70
CA TYR A 205 2.93 -23.28 -7.11
C TYR A 205 3.98 -22.81 -8.14
N TRP A 206 3.94 -23.26 -9.38
CA TRP A 206 4.84 -22.83 -10.45
C TRP A 206 4.66 -21.37 -10.89
N TYR A 207 3.45 -20.83 -10.70
CA TYR A 207 3.07 -19.47 -11.13
C TYR A 207 2.64 -18.58 -9.98
N SER A 208 2.70 -19.10 -8.74
CA SER A 208 2.28 -18.33 -7.58
C SER A 208 3.37 -17.36 -7.13
N TRP A 209 2.96 -16.34 -6.37
CA TRP A 209 3.88 -15.44 -5.68
C TRP A 209 4.94 -16.17 -4.85
N LEU A 210 4.60 -17.31 -4.27
CA LEU A 210 5.51 -18.13 -3.49
C LEU A 210 6.68 -18.68 -4.31
N CYS A 211 6.48 -19.01 -5.57
CA CYS A 211 7.57 -19.41 -6.46
C CYS A 211 8.62 -18.30 -6.60
N TRP A 212 8.19 -17.05 -6.51
CA TRP A 212 9.06 -15.90 -6.62
C TRP A 212 9.72 -15.53 -5.30
N MET A 213 9.05 -15.79 -4.17
CA MET A 213 9.54 -15.42 -2.83
C MET A 213 10.22 -16.56 -2.09
N GLY A 214 10.02 -17.80 -2.53
CA GLY A 214 10.45 -18.97 -1.78
C GLY A 214 11.85 -19.44 -2.09
N SER A 215 12.85 -18.58 -2.05
CA SER A 215 14.27 -19.02 -2.12
C SER A 215 14.65 -19.95 -0.98
N GLU A 216 13.91 -19.94 0.12
CA GLU A 216 14.13 -20.77 1.31
C GLU A 216 13.50 -22.18 1.22
N ALA A 217 12.65 -22.44 0.22
CA ALA A 217 12.02 -23.74 0.02
C ALA A 217 12.56 -24.42 -1.24
N PRO A 218 13.78 -25.00 -1.20
CA PRO A 218 14.53 -25.45 -2.37
C PRO A 218 13.82 -26.53 -3.20
N ASN A 219 12.85 -27.24 -2.61
CA ASN A 219 12.13 -28.30 -3.31
C ASN A 219 10.78 -27.86 -3.90
N LEU A 220 10.31 -26.64 -3.59
CA LEU A 220 8.99 -26.16 -3.96
C LEU A 220 9.02 -24.87 -4.80
N THR A 221 10.20 -24.29 -5.03
CA THR A 221 10.34 -22.98 -5.63
C THR A 221 11.55 -22.91 -6.57
N TRP A 222 11.72 -21.78 -7.24
CA TRP A 222 12.89 -21.50 -8.05
C TRP A 222 14.22 -21.56 -7.28
N GLY A 223 14.21 -21.43 -5.94
CA GLY A 223 15.38 -21.67 -5.09
C GLY A 223 15.94 -23.07 -5.24
N GLY A 224 15.10 -24.10 -5.37
CA GLY A 224 15.51 -25.48 -5.68
C GLY A 224 16.15 -25.66 -7.06
N MET A 225 16.00 -24.65 -7.93
CA MET A 225 16.66 -24.58 -9.24
C MET A 225 17.90 -23.69 -9.25
N GLY A 226 18.43 -23.30 -8.08
CA GLY A 226 19.62 -22.47 -7.94
C GLY A 226 19.40 -20.96 -8.12
N THR A 227 18.16 -20.50 -8.12
CA THR A 227 17.83 -19.08 -8.23
C THR A 227 17.47 -18.51 -6.86
N TYR A 228 18.48 -18.19 -6.08
CA TYR A 228 18.30 -17.61 -4.76
C TYR A 228 17.98 -16.12 -4.83
N ARG A 229 17.19 -15.65 -3.87
CA ARG A 229 16.96 -14.23 -3.61
C ARG A 229 17.68 -13.86 -2.32
N CYS A 230 18.51 -12.85 -2.41
CA CYS A 230 19.32 -12.38 -1.30
C CYS A 230 18.98 -10.92 -0.99
N ILE A 231 19.26 -10.51 0.22
CA ILE A 231 19.34 -9.09 0.54
C ILE A 231 20.54 -8.47 -0.20
N ASP A 232 20.40 -7.22 -0.61
CA ASP A 232 21.53 -6.48 -1.17
C ASP A 232 22.66 -6.37 -0.14
N LYS A 233 23.89 -6.70 -0.56
CA LYS A 233 25.07 -6.70 0.32
C LYS A 233 25.26 -5.34 1.00
N SER A 234 25.10 -4.25 0.27
CA SER A 234 25.29 -2.91 0.83
C SER A 234 24.25 -2.56 1.89
N LEU A 235 23.05 -3.14 1.79
CA LEU A 235 22.00 -3.00 2.80
C LEU A 235 22.31 -3.85 4.03
N TYR A 236 22.76 -5.10 3.84
CA TYR A 236 23.16 -5.98 4.93
C TYR A 236 24.30 -5.39 5.77
N GLU A 237 25.34 -4.85 5.10
CA GLU A 237 26.49 -4.22 5.76
C GLU A 237 26.11 -2.95 6.56
N LYS A 238 25.02 -2.26 6.18
CA LYS A 238 24.51 -1.11 6.91
C LYS A 238 23.69 -1.48 8.15
N MET A 239 23.26 -2.73 8.27
CA MET A 239 22.54 -3.18 9.46
C MET A 239 23.50 -3.23 10.65
N PRO A 240 23.21 -2.56 11.78
CA PRO A 240 24.00 -2.67 12.99
C PRO A 240 24.06 -4.11 13.48
N ASP A 241 25.21 -4.57 13.99
CA ASP A 241 25.36 -5.92 14.55
C ASP A 241 24.46 -6.15 15.78
N ALA A 242 24.09 -5.09 16.48
CA ALA A 242 23.14 -5.15 17.60
C ALA A 242 21.69 -5.35 17.14
N ASP A 243 21.38 -5.18 15.87
CA ASP A 243 20.04 -5.43 15.34
C ASP A 243 19.87 -6.93 15.06
N TRP A 244 19.14 -7.62 15.94
CA TRP A 244 18.91 -9.05 15.82
C TRP A 244 18.27 -9.47 14.49
N ARG A 245 17.55 -8.58 13.80
CA ARG A 245 16.95 -8.85 12.48
C ARG A 245 18.00 -9.17 11.41
N LYS A 246 19.25 -8.75 11.63
CA LYS A 246 20.38 -9.08 10.76
C LYS A 246 20.58 -10.60 10.68
N THR A 247 20.33 -11.34 11.76
CA THR A 247 20.45 -12.81 11.81
C THR A 247 19.40 -13.56 11.00
N THR A 248 18.37 -12.89 10.53
CA THR A 248 17.36 -13.46 9.62
C THR A 248 17.95 -13.71 8.21
N TRP A 249 19.02 -13.03 7.86
CA TRP A 249 19.66 -13.11 6.56
C TRP A 249 20.96 -13.90 6.64
N VAL A 250 21.26 -14.65 5.57
CA VAL A 250 22.58 -15.28 5.44
C VAL A 250 23.62 -14.19 5.18
N ASP A 251 24.76 -14.28 5.88
CA ASP A 251 25.86 -13.33 5.64
C ASP A 251 26.36 -13.50 4.19
N PRO A 252 26.43 -12.43 3.40
CA PRO A 252 26.92 -12.50 2.03
C PRO A 252 28.36 -13.01 1.89
N SER A 253 29.14 -13.04 2.96
CA SER A 253 30.49 -13.63 2.99
C SER A 253 30.49 -15.16 3.14
N ASP A 254 29.34 -15.73 3.53
CA ASP A 254 29.18 -17.17 3.74
C ASP A 254 28.60 -17.92 2.52
N VAL A 255 28.43 -17.23 1.39
CA VAL A 255 27.80 -17.76 0.17
C VAL A 255 28.82 -17.95 -0.95
#